data_a3035a062a098332f7437db31432b87e
#
_entry.id   a3035a062a098332f7437db31432b87e
#
_cell.length_a   1.000
_cell.length_b   1.000
_cell.length_c   1.000
_cell.angle_alpha   90.00
_cell.angle_beta   90.00
_cell.angle_gamma   90.00
#
_symmetry.space_group_name_H-M   'P 1'
#
loop_
_entity.id
_entity.type
_entity.pdbx_description
1 polymer ?
#
loop_
_entity_poly.entity_id
_entity_poly.type
_entity_poly.pdbx_seq_one_letter_code
_entity_poly.pdbx_strand_id
1 'polypeptide(L)'
;MKKNVFAAALLCGAMLVAASAQAAGVSLKSYHQSVGKDCAVCHTEENAVAGNAFVVPDNKACFACHGSYKDLAEKTAKLEEPNPHKSHHYGEGIACTSCHSEHGQSKVYCNECHEFKYTIR
;
A
#
# COMPACT_ATOMS: atom_id res chain seq x y z
N MET A 1 56.73 53.24 -9.96
CA MET A 1 56.46 51.83 -10.30
C MET A 1 55.25 51.37 -9.49
N LYS A 2 54.10 51.33 -10.12
CA LYS A 2 52.82 50.90 -9.48
C LYS A 2 52.54 49.47 -9.84
N LYS A 3 52.52 48.57 -8.87
CA LYS A 3 52.21 47.16 -9.06
C LYS A 3 50.69 46.97 -8.86
N ASN A 4 49.98 46.64 -9.95
CA ASN A 4 48.57 46.27 -9.90
C ASN A 4 48.46 44.80 -9.52
N VAL A 5 47.85 44.52 -8.36
CA VAL A 5 47.51 43.16 -7.93
C VAL A 5 46.06 42.91 -8.37
N PHE A 6 45.90 42.08 -9.37
CA PHE A 6 44.56 41.56 -9.76
C PHE A 6 44.18 40.46 -8.80
N ALA A 7 43.15 40.72 -7.96
CA ALA A 7 42.53 39.70 -7.16
C ALA A 7 41.47 38.96 -8.03
N ALA A 8 41.79 37.73 -8.39
CA ALA A 8 40.82 36.83 -9.03
C ALA A 8 39.88 36.22 -7.98
N ALA A 9 38.63 36.67 -7.96
CA ALA A 9 37.60 36.07 -7.13
C ALA A 9 37.10 34.79 -7.83
N LEU A 10 37.45 33.64 -7.29
CA LEU A 10 36.86 32.35 -7.65
C LEU A 10 35.46 32.25 -7.04
N LEU A 11 34.45 32.46 -7.86
CA LEU A 11 33.07 32.12 -7.52
C LEU A 11 32.87 30.61 -7.65
N CYS A 12 33.01 29.92 -6.52
CA CYS A 12 32.66 28.49 -6.42
C CYS A 12 31.14 28.37 -6.33
N GLY A 13 30.48 28.22 -7.49
CA GLY A 13 29.06 27.93 -7.57
C GLY A 13 28.76 26.51 -7.08
N ALA A 14 28.32 26.37 -5.83
CA ALA A 14 27.78 25.11 -5.34
C ALA A 14 26.43 24.85 -6.04
N MET A 15 26.45 24.01 -7.05
CA MET A 15 25.21 23.43 -7.59
C MET A 15 24.64 22.46 -6.55
N LEU A 16 23.60 22.90 -5.84
CA LEU A 16 22.74 22.04 -5.07
C LEU A 16 21.95 21.17 -6.05
N VAL A 17 22.43 19.97 -6.31
CA VAL A 17 21.65 18.93 -6.96
C VAL A 17 20.61 18.47 -5.94
N ALA A 18 19.40 19.00 -6.03
CA ALA A 18 18.25 18.45 -5.33
C ALA A 18 17.99 17.05 -5.93
N ALA A 19 18.50 16.03 -5.27
CA ALA A 19 18.10 14.66 -5.55
C ALA A 19 16.62 14.54 -5.18
N SER A 20 15.74 14.68 -6.15
CA SER A 20 14.36 14.24 -6.04
C SER A 20 14.42 12.73 -5.83
N ALA A 21 14.21 12.28 -4.59
CA ALA A 21 13.95 10.89 -4.30
C ALA A 21 12.62 10.55 -5.00
N GLN A 22 12.72 10.03 -6.22
CA GLN A 22 11.61 9.36 -6.86
C GLN A 22 11.33 8.14 -6.00
N ALA A 23 10.19 8.16 -5.31
CA ALA A 23 9.64 6.97 -4.70
C ALA A 23 9.58 5.92 -5.81
N ALA A 24 10.36 4.85 -5.68
CA ALA A 24 10.32 3.72 -6.59
C ALA A 24 8.86 3.31 -6.66
N GLY A 25 8.26 3.40 -7.87
CA GLY A 25 6.84 3.26 -8.06
C GLY A 25 6.34 1.97 -7.46
N VAL A 26 5.57 2.09 -6.38
CA VAL A 26 4.95 0.95 -5.72
C VAL A 26 3.88 0.44 -6.69
N SER A 27 4.04 -0.79 -7.14
CA SER A 27 3.14 -1.38 -8.12
C SER A 27 1.79 -1.69 -7.51
N LEU A 28 0.72 -1.24 -8.15
CA LEU A 28 -0.66 -1.63 -7.83
C LEU A 28 -1.07 -2.86 -8.63
N LYS A 29 -1.95 -3.66 -8.08
CA LYS A 29 -2.62 -4.73 -8.82
C LYS A 29 -3.39 -4.13 -10.00
N SER A 30 -3.45 -4.85 -11.11
CA SER A 30 -4.05 -4.37 -12.37
C SER A 30 -5.49 -3.86 -12.21
N TYR A 31 -6.26 -4.49 -11.33
CA TYR A 31 -7.64 -4.12 -11.05
C TYR A 31 -7.80 -2.86 -10.20
N HIS A 32 -6.74 -2.40 -9.53
CA HIS A 32 -6.73 -1.15 -8.76
C HIS A 32 -6.01 0.00 -9.47
N GLN A 33 -5.34 -0.23 -10.58
CA GLN A 33 -4.58 0.79 -11.28
C GLN A 33 -5.41 2.01 -11.72
N SER A 34 -6.71 1.82 -11.98
CA SER A 34 -7.60 2.91 -12.38
C SER A 34 -8.07 3.78 -11.21
N VAL A 35 -8.21 3.19 -10.02
CA VAL A 35 -8.75 3.86 -8.83
C VAL A 35 -7.67 4.28 -7.83
N GLY A 36 -6.56 3.58 -7.79
CA GLY A 36 -5.45 3.81 -6.85
C GLY A 36 -4.36 4.76 -7.37
N LYS A 37 -4.68 5.69 -8.28
CA LYS A 37 -3.73 6.69 -8.78
C LYS A 37 -3.23 7.64 -7.70
N ASP A 38 -4.06 7.89 -6.69
CA ASP A 38 -3.71 8.63 -5.50
C ASP A 38 -3.57 7.64 -4.33
N CYS A 39 -2.43 7.63 -3.69
CA CYS A 39 -2.15 6.79 -2.52
C CYS A 39 -3.16 7.04 -1.39
N ALA A 40 -3.65 8.28 -1.26
CA ALA A 40 -4.61 8.69 -0.25
C ALA A 40 -5.99 8.03 -0.38
N VAL A 41 -6.30 7.38 -1.50
CA VAL A 41 -7.53 6.58 -1.65
C VAL A 41 -7.56 5.41 -0.66
N CYS A 42 -6.40 4.81 -0.40
CA CYS A 42 -6.25 3.69 0.52
C CYS A 42 -5.51 4.10 1.81
N HIS A 43 -4.46 4.91 1.68
CA HIS A 43 -3.66 5.43 2.78
C HIS A 43 -4.19 6.80 3.22
N THR A 44 -5.29 6.80 3.95
CA THR A 44 -5.92 8.03 4.47
C THR A 44 -5.05 8.68 5.54
N GLU A 45 -5.37 9.92 5.93
CA GLU A 45 -4.67 10.61 7.03
C GLU A 45 -4.75 9.82 8.35
N GLU A 46 -5.82 9.11 8.58
CA GLU A 46 -6.00 8.23 9.74
C GLU A 46 -5.01 7.05 9.75
N ASN A 47 -4.53 6.66 8.58
CA ASN A 47 -3.55 5.59 8.38
C ASN A 47 -2.13 6.14 8.16
N ALA A 48 -1.92 7.44 8.26
CA ALA A 48 -0.59 8.03 8.16
C ALA A 48 0.11 8.01 9.53
N VAL A 49 1.39 7.65 9.53
CA VAL A 49 2.28 7.85 10.67
C VAL A 49 3.06 9.16 10.48
N ALA A 50 3.73 9.63 11.52
CA ALA A 50 4.51 10.85 11.46
C ALA A 50 5.53 10.85 10.30
N GLY A 51 5.58 11.94 9.55
CA GLY A 51 6.39 12.08 8.35
C GLY A 51 5.70 11.53 7.10
N ASN A 52 6.49 10.93 6.20
CA ASN A 52 6.01 10.37 4.93
C ASN A 52 5.77 8.85 4.98
N ALA A 53 5.72 8.26 6.17
CA ALA A 53 5.45 6.85 6.32
C ALA A 53 3.93 6.61 6.34
N PHE A 54 3.50 5.59 5.62
CA PHE A 54 2.13 5.11 5.64
C PHE A 54 2.04 3.82 6.43
N VAL A 55 0.98 3.69 7.23
CA VAL A 55 0.62 2.40 7.82
C VAL A 55 -0.22 1.61 6.83
N VAL A 56 -0.29 0.31 7.05
CA VAL A 56 -1.17 -0.57 6.27
C VAL A 56 -2.62 -0.10 6.47
N PRO A 57 -3.39 0.09 5.40
CA PRO A 57 -4.79 0.50 5.50
C PRO A 57 -5.60 -0.49 6.34
N ASP A 58 -6.53 0.02 7.12
CA ASP A 58 -7.48 -0.80 7.85
C ASP A 58 -8.62 -1.32 6.94
N ASN A 59 -9.48 -2.17 7.50
CA ASN A 59 -10.60 -2.73 6.74
C ASN A 59 -11.57 -1.67 6.21
N LYS A 60 -11.69 -0.50 6.88
CA LYS A 60 -12.61 0.57 6.44
C LYS A 60 -12.23 1.11 5.07
N ALA A 61 -10.92 1.26 4.79
CA ALA A 61 -10.45 1.69 3.49
C ALA A 61 -10.90 0.73 2.38
N CYS A 62 -10.86 -0.57 2.63
CA CYS A 62 -11.29 -1.59 1.69
C CYS A 62 -12.83 -1.62 1.54
N PHE A 63 -13.54 -1.56 2.66
CA PHE A 63 -15.00 -1.65 2.71
C PHE A 63 -15.71 -0.49 2.00
N ALA A 64 -15.06 0.66 1.91
CA ALA A 64 -15.61 1.82 1.18
C ALA A 64 -16.02 1.50 -0.27
N CYS A 65 -15.34 0.54 -0.90
CA CYS A 65 -15.62 0.11 -2.28
C CYS A 65 -16.11 -1.34 -2.35
N HIS A 66 -15.58 -2.24 -1.51
CA HIS A 66 -15.84 -3.67 -1.59
C HIS A 66 -17.07 -4.13 -0.81
N GLY A 67 -17.57 -3.31 0.11
CA GLY A 67 -18.65 -3.65 1.03
C GLY A 67 -18.14 -4.36 2.28
N SER A 68 -19.07 -4.70 3.17
CA SER A 68 -18.78 -5.35 4.45
C SER A 68 -18.36 -6.82 4.29
N TYR A 69 -17.93 -7.44 5.38
CA TYR A 69 -17.69 -8.89 5.42
C TYR A 69 -18.91 -9.71 5.02
N LYS A 70 -20.11 -9.26 5.40
CA LYS A 70 -21.35 -9.92 4.99
C LYS A 70 -21.52 -9.89 3.47
N ASP A 71 -21.33 -8.72 2.85
CA ASP A 71 -21.43 -8.57 1.40
C ASP A 71 -20.38 -9.42 0.67
N LEU A 72 -19.17 -9.48 1.20
CA LEU A 72 -18.08 -10.29 0.67
C LEU A 72 -18.36 -11.79 0.85
N ALA A 73 -18.91 -12.20 2.00
CA ALA A 73 -19.29 -13.59 2.24
C ALA A 73 -20.40 -14.04 1.26
N GLU A 74 -21.35 -13.17 0.95
CA GLU A 74 -22.39 -13.45 -0.05
C GLU A 74 -21.81 -13.55 -1.47
N LYS A 75 -20.91 -12.64 -1.85
CA LYS A 75 -20.21 -12.67 -3.15
C LYS A 75 -19.37 -13.93 -3.33
N THR A 76 -18.83 -14.48 -2.25
CA THR A 76 -17.95 -15.65 -2.25
C THR A 76 -18.64 -16.92 -1.73
N ALA A 77 -19.98 -16.94 -1.65
CA ALA A 77 -20.76 -18.06 -1.11
C ALA A 77 -20.62 -19.38 -1.90
N LYS A 78 -20.17 -19.31 -3.15
CA LYS A 78 -20.01 -20.48 -4.04
C LYS A 78 -18.61 -21.11 -3.97
N LEU A 79 -17.78 -20.70 -3.03
CA LEU A 79 -16.47 -21.33 -2.81
C LEU A 79 -16.68 -22.78 -2.32
N GLU A 80 -15.87 -23.70 -2.82
CA GLU A 80 -15.89 -25.10 -2.39
C GLU A 80 -15.29 -25.27 -0.97
N GLU A 81 -14.40 -24.39 -0.60
CA GLU A 81 -13.76 -24.32 0.71
C GLU A 81 -14.59 -23.46 1.69
N PRO A 82 -14.36 -23.57 3.00
CA PRO A 82 -14.98 -22.69 3.98
C PRO A 82 -14.78 -21.23 3.63
N ASN A 83 -15.85 -20.41 3.67
CA ASN A 83 -15.79 -19.03 3.22
C ASN A 83 -14.87 -18.18 4.12
N PRO A 84 -13.77 -17.62 3.61
CA PRO A 84 -12.80 -16.88 4.41
C PRO A 84 -13.37 -15.55 4.95
N HIS A 85 -14.38 -14.97 4.27
CA HIS A 85 -15.05 -13.76 4.72
C HIS A 85 -16.14 -14.03 5.78
N LYS A 86 -16.34 -15.29 6.15
CA LYS A 86 -17.17 -15.75 7.26
C LYS A 86 -16.39 -16.72 8.14
N SER A 87 -15.21 -16.30 8.58
CA SER A 87 -14.30 -17.14 9.35
C SER A 87 -14.87 -17.52 10.71
N HIS A 88 -14.76 -18.78 11.09
CA HIS A 88 -15.13 -19.25 12.43
C HIS A 88 -14.18 -18.75 13.53
N HIS A 89 -12.92 -18.45 13.16
CA HIS A 89 -11.91 -18.02 14.12
C HIS A 89 -11.92 -16.51 14.36
N TYR A 90 -12.19 -15.75 13.30
CA TYR A 90 -12.00 -14.29 13.29
C TYR A 90 -13.30 -13.51 13.14
N GLY A 91 -14.38 -14.16 12.65
CA GLY A 91 -15.61 -13.45 12.30
C GLY A 91 -15.30 -12.31 11.32
N GLU A 92 -15.66 -11.10 11.71
CA GLU A 92 -15.40 -9.87 10.97
C GLU A 92 -14.12 -9.14 11.45
N GLY A 93 -13.28 -9.80 12.25
CA GLY A 93 -12.11 -9.18 12.89
C GLY A 93 -10.79 -9.35 12.17
N ILE A 94 -10.71 -10.19 11.14
CA ILE A 94 -9.46 -10.38 10.39
C ILE A 94 -9.17 -9.16 9.51
N ALA A 95 -7.91 -8.75 9.42
CA ALA A 95 -7.54 -7.68 8.49
C ALA A 95 -7.61 -8.17 7.05
N CYS A 96 -8.17 -7.38 6.13
CA CYS A 96 -8.20 -7.69 4.70
C CYS A 96 -6.78 -7.98 4.18
N THR A 97 -5.82 -7.21 4.67
CA THR A 97 -4.39 -7.30 4.31
C THR A 97 -3.70 -8.56 4.84
N SER A 98 -4.34 -9.34 5.72
CA SER A 98 -3.80 -10.65 6.12
C SER A 98 -3.74 -11.63 4.94
N CYS A 99 -4.67 -11.49 3.99
CA CYS A 99 -4.72 -12.32 2.79
C CYS A 99 -4.46 -11.52 1.52
N HIS A 100 -5.03 -10.31 1.41
CA HIS A 100 -4.93 -9.47 0.22
C HIS A 100 -3.80 -8.47 0.36
N SER A 101 -2.77 -8.60 -0.48
CA SER A 101 -1.67 -7.64 -0.58
C SER A 101 -1.78 -6.87 -1.87
N GLU A 102 -1.91 -5.54 -1.79
CA GLU A 102 -1.98 -4.69 -2.98
C GLU A 102 -0.62 -4.53 -3.67
N HIS A 103 0.43 -4.37 -2.88
CA HIS A 103 1.77 -4.09 -3.37
C HIS A 103 2.67 -5.33 -3.44
N GLY A 104 2.13 -6.50 -3.15
CA GLY A 104 2.90 -7.73 -3.08
C GLY A 104 2.09 -8.95 -3.44
N GLN A 105 2.62 -10.11 -3.07
CA GLN A 105 1.94 -11.37 -3.27
C GLN A 105 0.89 -11.58 -2.17
N SER A 106 -0.37 -11.80 -2.57
CA SER A 106 -1.43 -12.23 -1.68
C SER A 106 -1.17 -13.65 -1.19
N LYS A 107 -1.56 -13.95 0.04
CA LYS A 107 -1.37 -15.29 0.65
C LYS A 107 -2.61 -15.73 1.38
N VAL A 108 -2.84 -17.02 1.44
CA VAL A 108 -3.91 -17.62 2.26
C VAL A 108 -3.43 -17.68 3.70
N TYR A 109 -3.80 -16.69 4.53
CA TYR A 109 -3.40 -16.65 5.94
C TYR A 109 -3.81 -17.91 6.70
N CYS A 110 -4.98 -18.46 6.41
CA CYS A 110 -5.48 -19.68 7.05
C CYS A 110 -4.55 -20.87 6.86
N ASN A 111 -3.70 -20.86 5.83
CA ASN A 111 -2.77 -21.97 5.53
C ASN A 111 -1.53 -21.99 6.43
N GLU A 112 -1.47 -21.13 7.43
CA GLU A 112 -0.54 -21.33 8.56
C GLU A 112 -0.93 -22.57 9.40
N CYS A 113 -2.21 -22.99 9.33
CA CYS A 113 -2.73 -24.16 10.04
C CYS A 113 -3.56 -25.10 9.15
N HIS A 114 -4.04 -24.64 7.99
CA HIS A 114 -4.89 -25.39 7.07
C HIS A 114 -4.23 -25.53 5.69
N GLU A 115 -4.83 -26.30 4.82
CA GLU A 115 -4.36 -26.51 3.43
C GLU A 115 -5.45 -26.13 2.42
N PHE A 116 -6.10 -24.98 2.62
CA PHE A 116 -7.13 -24.49 1.70
C PHE A 116 -6.53 -24.06 0.35
N LYS A 117 -7.30 -24.28 -0.71
CA LYS A 117 -6.88 -23.99 -2.10
C LYS A 117 -7.60 -22.77 -2.65
N TYR A 118 -7.63 -21.66 -1.89
CA TYR A 118 -8.20 -20.43 -2.38
C TYR A 118 -7.35 -19.82 -3.49
N THR A 119 -8.02 -19.26 -4.49
CA THR A 119 -7.41 -18.33 -5.45
C THR A 119 -7.69 -16.92 -4.98
N ILE A 120 -6.68 -16.23 -4.48
CA ILE A 120 -6.79 -14.84 -4.04
C ILE A 120 -6.51 -13.93 -5.24
N ARG A 121 -7.49 -13.07 -5.57
CA ARG A 121 -7.35 -12.04 -6.59
C ARG A 121 -6.80 -10.76 -6.00
#